data_05b1880e81157f34cbb91600175e22f9
#
_entry.id   05b1880e81157f34cbb91600175e22f9
#
_cell.length_a   1.000
_cell.length_b   1.000
_cell.length_c   1.000
_cell.angle_alpha   90.00
_cell.angle_beta   90.00
_cell.angle_gamma   90.00
#
_symmetry.space_group_name_H-M   'P 1'
#
loop_
_entity.id
_entity.type
_entity.pdbx_description
1 polymer ?
#
loop_
_entity_poly.entity_id
_entity_poly.type
_entity_poly.pdbx_seq_one_letter_code
_entity_poly.pdbx_strand_id
1 'polypeptide(L)'
;MEKQESVGLVEVCLRLLNNNLKHFKLCLFIVLLPTLAAFVAVMWLIKPIYGASAIVTPPPASNDVLGNVSSMVGGMSGMGTLLGFSNSNEDVNAVWTIFNSWEIHDQVIKEFNLADHYKFEGKFHADLLKEFRKNFNVEFNTEDMFSVSIEDEDYKLAAKMVSFILAKADSAFNAFKTSQARQSREYFQSRLDSCERNIDSLLKDFVQFQVDNNFYDPGIQMESTIKYLSELQAKREEVAIELAYEKADRGEDSKRYNELSKRYRGVNSALNSTLKGRHENLGMVTLKKSPALAAEYMRRETEIRVQEAMYKLLRQQSEQMRMEEAKMLTNLHILEPPWENDKKVRPRRGIILMFTVFVSFLLATLLANLIEFMRVEKEKKSGAAAEWDFFVKKLTFWRR
;
A
#
# COMPACT_ATOMS: atom_id res chain seq x y z
N MET A 1 -57.28 -8.90 40.64
CA MET A 1 -56.27 -8.05 39.97
C MET A 1 -55.16 -7.78 40.98
N GLU A 2 -54.16 -8.68 41.00
CA GLU A 2 -52.98 -8.49 41.85
C GLU A 2 -52.07 -7.43 41.25
N LYS A 3 -51.78 -6.40 42.04
CA LYS A 3 -50.80 -5.36 41.73
C LYS A 3 -49.41 -6.05 41.62
N GLN A 4 -48.90 -6.17 40.43
CA GLN A 4 -47.46 -6.43 40.21
C GLN A 4 -46.71 -5.17 40.67
N GLU A 5 -46.22 -5.19 41.94
CA GLU A 5 -45.26 -4.20 42.43
C GLU A 5 -43.95 -4.34 41.55
N SER A 6 -43.60 -3.28 40.84
CA SER A 6 -42.33 -3.17 40.18
C SER A 6 -41.24 -3.16 41.25
N VAL A 7 -40.61 -4.33 41.40
CA VAL A 7 -39.45 -4.49 42.29
C VAL A 7 -38.37 -3.49 41.83
N GLY A 8 -38.07 -2.51 42.64
CA GLY A 8 -37.09 -1.49 42.30
C GLY A 8 -35.69 -2.12 42.07
N LEU A 9 -34.97 -1.63 41.09
CA LEU A 9 -33.61 -2.09 40.75
C LEU A 9 -32.70 -2.20 42.00
N VAL A 10 -32.83 -1.29 42.94
CA VAL A 10 -32.11 -1.28 44.22
C VAL A 10 -32.47 -2.48 45.09
N GLU A 11 -33.73 -2.88 45.14
CA GLU A 11 -34.20 -4.02 45.93
C GLU A 11 -33.68 -5.35 45.33
N VAL A 12 -33.63 -5.45 44.01
CA VAL A 12 -33.00 -6.60 43.30
C VAL A 12 -31.51 -6.69 43.62
N CYS A 13 -30.79 -5.59 43.53
CA CYS A 13 -29.36 -5.53 43.88
C CYS A 13 -29.09 -5.91 45.36
N LEU A 14 -29.93 -5.41 46.28
CA LEU A 14 -29.79 -5.75 47.71
C LEU A 14 -30.08 -7.24 47.99
N ARG A 15 -31.07 -7.83 47.32
CA ARG A 15 -31.34 -9.26 47.40
C ARG A 15 -30.20 -10.12 46.87
N LEU A 16 -29.60 -9.73 45.73
CA LEU A 16 -28.42 -10.39 45.15
C LEU A 16 -27.22 -10.35 46.11
N LEU A 17 -26.98 -9.19 46.70
CA LEU A 17 -25.88 -9.00 47.66
C LEU A 17 -26.06 -9.83 48.93
N ASN A 18 -27.29 -9.85 49.46
CA ASN A 18 -27.63 -10.62 50.65
C ASN A 18 -27.51 -12.14 50.42
N ASN A 19 -27.92 -12.63 49.23
CA ASN A 19 -27.76 -14.03 48.87
C ASN A 19 -26.29 -14.42 48.70
N ASN A 20 -25.47 -13.53 48.13
CA ASN A 20 -24.01 -13.75 48.05
C ASN A 20 -23.35 -13.79 49.44
N LEU A 21 -23.81 -12.98 50.38
CA LEU A 21 -23.32 -12.99 51.77
C LEU A 21 -23.73 -14.25 52.49
N LYS A 22 -24.94 -14.76 52.31
CA LYS A 22 -25.39 -16.05 52.92
C LYS A 22 -24.56 -17.23 52.40
N HIS A 23 -24.14 -17.21 51.12
CA HIS A 23 -23.36 -18.27 50.49
C HIS A 23 -21.86 -17.87 50.31
N PHE A 24 -21.33 -16.98 51.15
CA PHE A 24 -20.00 -16.40 51.02
C PHE A 24 -18.89 -17.44 50.85
N LYS A 25 -18.92 -18.54 51.61
CA LYS A 25 -17.89 -19.61 51.48
C LYS A 25 -17.92 -20.26 50.11
N LEU A 26 -19.10 -20.48 49.55
CA LEU A 26 -19.28 -21.06 48.23
C LEU A 26 -18.87 -20.09 47.13
N CYS A 27 -19.26 -18.82 47.21
CA CYS A 27 -18.86 -17.79 46.32
C CYS A 27 -17.33 -17.59 46.30
N LEU A 28 -16.72 -17.58 47.51
CA LEU A 28 -15.29 -17.49 47.65
C LEU A 28 -14.55 -18.68 46.97
N PHE A 29 -15.06 -19.89 47.13
CA PHE A 29 -14.46 -21.07 46.50
C PHE A 29 -14.60 -21.06 44.96
N ILE A 30 -15.75 -20.65 44.43
CA ILE A 30 -16.00 -20.54 42.99
C ILE A 30 -15.17 -19.45 42.34
N VAL A 31 -14.83 -18.38 43.08
CA VAL A 31 -13.96 -17.32 42.55
C VAL A 31 -12.49 -17.71 42.69
N LEU A 32 -12.07 -18.22 43.85
CA LEU A 32 -10.68 -18.47 44.16
C LEU A 32 -10.08 -19.63 43.38
N LEU A 33 -10.84 -20.71 43.14
CA LEU A 33 -10.32 -21.90 42.45
C LEU A 33 -9.99 -21.63 40.99
N PRO A 34 -10.88 -21.04 40.13
CA PRO A 34 -10.54 -20.70 38.74
C PRO A 34 -9.47 -19.62 38.64
N THR A 35 -9.45 -18.64 39.57
CA THR A 35 -8.43 -17.59 39.55
C THR A 35 -7.05 -18.14 39.91
N LEU A 36 -6.97 -19.07 40.85
CA LEU A 36 -5.72 -19.75 41.18
C LEU A 36 -5.24 -20.63 40.03
N ALA A 37 -6.17 -21.37 39.40
CA ALA A 37 -5.85 -22.17 38.22
C ALA A 37 -5.38 -21.32 37.04
N ALA A 38 -6.03 -20.18 36.78
CA ALA A 38 -5.62 -19.23 35.76
C ALA A 38 -4.26 -18.58 36.08
N PHE A 39 -4.01 -18.27 37.34
CA PHE A 39 -2.72 -17.75 37.79
C PHE A 39 -1.59 -18.75 37.51
N VAL A 40 -1.77 -20.01 37.91
CA VAL A 40 -0.78 -21.08 37.65
C VAL A 40 -0.57 -21.28 36.15
N ALA A 41 -1.65 -21.32 35.36
CA ALA A 41 -1.59 -21.47 33.91
C ALA A 41 -0.82 -20.31 33.23
N VAL A 42 -1.11 -19.07 33.59
CA VAL A 42 -0.47 -17.88 33.01
C VAL A 42 0.98 -17.73 33.45
N MET A 43 1.34 -18.22 34.66
CA MET A 43 2.73 -18.13 35.16
C MET A 43 3.62 -19.24 34.62
N TRP A 44 3.12 -20.46 34.51
CA TRP A 44 3.93 -21.66 34.27
C TRP A 44 3.67 -22.32 32.91
N LEU A 45 2.46 -22.22 32.36
CA LEU A 45 2.11 -22.92 31.12
C LEU A 45 2.31 -22.04 29.87
N ILE A 46 2.06 -20.73 29.98
CA ILE A 46 2.15 -19.83 28.84
C ILE A 46 3.51 -19.16 28.80
N LYS A 47 4.27 -19.45 27.76
CA LYS A 47 5.58 -18.84 27.52
C LYS A 47 5.47 -17.34 27.26
N PRO A 48 6.42 -16.53 27.74
CA PRO A 48 6.45 -15.11 27.38
C PRO A 48 6.82 -14.94 25.91
N ILE A 49 6.17 -13.99 25.24
CA ILE A 49 6.46 -13.58 23.87
C ILE A 49 7.00 -12.17 23.91
N TYR A 50 8.09 -11.96 23.19
CA TYR A 50 8.79 -10.69 23.06
C TYR A 50 8.58 -10.12 21.66
N GLY A 51 8.56 -8.81 21.52
CA GLY A 51 8.40 -8.13 20.25
C GLY A 51 9.64 -7.32 19.91
N ALA A 52 10.15 -7.48 18.70
CA ALA A 52 11.11 -6.56 18.12
C ALA A 52 10.42 -5.75 17.03
N SER A 53 10.70 -4.46 16.96
CA SER A 53 10.15 -3.57 15.95
C SER A 53 11.22 -2.66 15.37
N ALA A 54 11.03 -2.24 14.13
CA ALA A 54 11.85 -1.26 13.46
C ALA A 54 10.96 -0.28 12.69
N ILE A 55 11.43 0.96 12.54
CA ILE A 55 10.73 1.99 11.77
C ILE A 55 11.54 2.32 10.52
N VAL A 56 10.88 2.25 9.38
CA VAL A 56 11.50 2.43 8.06
C VAL A 56 10.65 3.39 7.23
N THR A 57 11.29 4.25 6.46
CA THR A 57 10.61 5.09 5.47
C THR A 57 11.17 4.80 4.08
N PRO A 58 10.33 4.83 3.03
CA PRO A 58 10.83 4.85 1.67
C PRO A 58 11.71 6.09 1.46
N PRO A 59 12.68 6.04 0.55
CA PRO A 59 13.47 7.22 0.21
C PRO A 59 12.54 8.33 -0.26
N PRO A 60 12.82 9.60 0.12
CA PRO A 60 12.03 10.72 -0.33
C PRO A 60 12.01 10.74 -1.86
N ALA A 61 10.82 10.91 -2.45
CA ALA A 61 10.70 11.05 -3.89
C ALA A 61 11.63 12.16 -4.35
N SER A 62 12.49 11.89 -5.34
CA SER A 62 13.49 12.84 -5.86
C SER A 62 12.82 13.96 -6.67
N ASN A 63 11.86 14.65 -6.06
CA ASN A 63 11.10 15.73 -6.68
C ASN A 63 11.91 17.00 -6.96
N ASP A 64 13.10 17.13 -6.36
CA ASP A 64 13.81 18.42 -6.35
C ASP A 64 14.46 18.82 -7.67
N VAL A 65 14.81 17.86 -8.53
CA VAL A 65 15.49 18.18 -9.81
C VAL A 65 14.48 18.47 -10.91
N LEU A 66 13.34 17.78 -10.95
CA LEU A 66 12.29 18.00 -11.96
C LEU A 66 11.39 19.18 -11.62
N GLY A 67 11.08 19.41 -10.37
CA GLY A 67 10.32 20.56 -9.92
C GLY A 67 11.00 21.87 -10.33
N ASN A 68 12.33 21.93 -10.22
CA ASN A 68 13.10 23.11 -10.62
C ASN A 68 13.25 23.27 -12.14
N VAL A 69 13.31 22.18 -12.92
CA VAL A 69 13.39 22.26 -14.40
C VAL A 69 12.03 22.59 -15.00
N SER A 70 10.92 22.11 -14.43
CA SER A 70 9.57 22.44 -14.90
C SER A 70 9.21 23.91 -14.65
N SER A 71 9.75 24.54 -13.58
CA SER A 71 9.58 25.96 -13.32
C SER A 71 10.40 26.85 -14.27
N MET A 72 11.50 26.35 -14.81
CA MET A 72 12.37 27.07 -15.76
C MET A 72 11.82 27.10 -17.21
N VAL A 73 11.02 26.11 -17.59
CA VAL A 73 10.35 26.03 -18.90
C VAL A 73 8.91 26.51 -18.74
N GLY A 74 8.73 27.81 -18.57
CA GLY A 74 7.48 28.52 -18.27
C GLY A 74 6.20 27.83 -18.75
N GLY A 75 5.45 27.26 -17.82
CA GLY A 75 4.07 26.78 -18.03
C GLY A 75 3.87 25.28 -18.08
N MET A 76 4.90 24.43 -17.94
CA MET A 76 4.76 22.96 -17.96
C MET A 76 4.85 22.32 -16.56
N SER A 77 4.28 22.96 -15.55
CA SER A 77 4.26 22.46 -14.17
C SER A 77 3.54 21.11 -13.96
N GLY A 78 2.89 20.59 -15.00
CA GLY A 78 2.22 19.28 -15.00
C GLY A 78 3.04 18.12 -15.57
N MET A 79 4.22 18.36 -16.13
CA MET A 79 4.94 17.34 -16.88
C MET A 79 5.62 16.26 -16.02
N GLY A 80 6.05 16.61 -14.82
CA GLY A 80 6.63 15.66 -13.87
C GLY A 80 5.63 14.63 -13.35
N THR A 81 4.42 15.10 -13.03
CA THR A 81 3.29 14.23 -12.63
C THR A 81 2.78 13.37 -13.79
N LEU A 82 2.92 13.87 -15.01
CA LEU A 82 2.49 13.27 -16.24
C LEU A 82 3.37 12.09 -16.68
N LEU A 83 4.64 12.09 -16.32
CA LEU A 83 5.60 11.06 -16.69
C LEU A 83 5.76 9.97 -15.59
N GLY A 84 4.88 9.97 -14.58
CA GLY A 84 4.90 8.95 -13.52
C GLY A 84 6.02 9.13 -12.48
N PHE A 85 6.77 10.23 -12.51
CA PHE A 85 7.93 10.43 -11.62
C PHE A 85 7.60 10.94 -10.22
N SER A 86 6.33 11.15 -9.89
CA SER A 86 5.92 11.75 -8.63
C SER A 86 4.72 11.03 -8.02
N ASN A 87 4.88 9.76 -7.72
CA ASN A 87 3.92 9.09 -6.86
C ASN A 87 4.65 8.52 -5.64
N SER A 88 4.75 9.32 -4.58
CA SER A 88 5.09 8.82 -3.24
C SER A 88 4.24 7.58 -2.87
N ASN A 89 3.00 7.53 -3.36
CA ASN A 89 2.09 6.41 -3.17
C ASN A 89 2.56 5.12 -3.88
N GLU A 90 3.28 5.18 -5.01
CA GLU A 90 3.78 3.98 -5.70
C GLU A 90 4.91 3.33 -4.92
N ASP A 91 5.85 4.12 -4.42
CA ASP A 91 6.95 3.63 -3.61
C ASP A 91 6.46 3.05 -2.28
N VAL A 92 5.50 3.71 -1.64
CA VAL A 92 4.83 3.22 -0.44
C VAL A 92 4.16 1.87 -0.72
N ASN A 93 3.39 1.75 -1.81
CA ASN A 93 2.73 0.51 -2.18
C ASN A 93 3.72 -0.61 -2.54
N ALA A 94 4.82 -0.28 -3.21
CA ALA A 94 5.89 -1.23 -3.51
C ALA A 94 6.54 -1.77 -2.23
N VAL A 95 6.90 -0.89 -1.30
CA VAL A 95 7.49 -1.26 -0.01
C VAL A 95 6.52 -2.10 0.81
N TRP A 96 5.23 -1.71 0.86
CA TRP A 96 4.19 -2.50 1.51
C TRP A 96 4.09 -3.92 0.93
N THR A 97 4.07 -4.02 -0.40
CA THR A 97 3.98 -5.31 -1.11
C THR A 97 5.20 -6.17 -0.86
N ILE A 98 6.39 -5.56 -0.85
CA ILE A 98 7.66 -6.25 -0.59
C ILE A 98 7.67 -6.82 0.82
N PHE A 99 7.32 -6.05 1.86
CA PHE A 99 7.26 -6.54 3.24
C PHE A 99 6.25 -7.66 3.43
N ASN A 100 5.14 -7.64 2.70
CA ASN A 100 4.11 -8.69 2.75
C ASN A 100 4.36 -9.83 1.75
N SER A 101 5.49 -9.82 1.03
CA SER A 101 5.84 -10.83 0.06
C SER A 101 6.04 -12.19 0.73
N TRP A 102 5.42 -13.23 0.13
CA TRP A 102 5.62 -14.60 0.59
C TRP A 102 7.08 -15.05 0.45
N GLU A 103 7.80 -14.51 -0.53
CA GLU A 103 9.18 -14.85 -0.82
C GLU A 103 10.12 -14.41 0.32
N ILE A 104 9.95 -13.19 0.83
CA ILE A 104 10.75 -12.70 1.96
C ILE A 104 10.43 -13.52 3.21
N HIS A 105 9.15 -13.80 3.47
CA HIS A 105 8.76 -14.61 4.61
C HIS A 105 9.32 -16.04 4.54
N ASP A 106 9.34 -16.63 3.35
CA ASP A 106 9.93 -17.94 3.11
C ASP A 106 11.46 -17.96 3.35
N GLN A 107 12.15 -16.90 2.91
CA GLN A 107 13.59 -16.73 3.19
C GLN A 107 13.87 -16.63 4.69
N VAL A 108 13.04 -15.92 5.45
CA VAL A 108 13.16 -15.85 6.92
C VAL A 108 12.95 -17.21 7.55
N ILE A 109 11.91 -17.93 7.13
CA ILE A 109 11.61 -19.28 7.65
C ILE A 109 12.79 -20.22 7.43
N LYS A 110 13.42 -20.17 6.26
CA LYS A 110 14.57 -21.01 5.91
C LYS A 110 15.84 -20.62 6.64
N GLU A 111 16.15 -19.33 6.69
CA GLU A 111 17.38 -18.80 7.31
C GLU A 111 17.44 -19.11 8.81
N PHE A 112 16.32 -18.94 9.50
CA PHE A 112 16.24 -19.15 10.95
C PHE A 112 15.70 -20.52 11.34
N ASN A 113 15.50 -21.44 10.38
CA ASN A 113 14.95 -22.77 10.59
C ASN A 113 13.71 -22.77 11.49
N LEU A 114 12.74 -21.90 11.14
CA LEU A 114 11.56 -21.68 11.97
C LEU A 114 10.64 -22.91 12.05
N ALA A 115 10.78 -23.88 11.16
CA ALA A 115 10.06 -25.15 11.25
C ALA A 115 10.39 -25.89 12.54
N ASP A 116 11.68 -25.98 12.87
CA ASP A 116 12.15 -26.63 14.12
C ASP A 116 11.88 -25.74 15.33
N HIS A 117 12.08 -24.42 15.20
CA HIS A 117 11.86 -23.46 16.26
C HIS A 117 10.41 -23.46 16.77
N TYR A 118 9.43 -23.45 15.85
CA TYR A 118 8.01 -23.52 16.18
C TYR A 118 7.51 -24.94 16.41
N LYS A 119 8.38 -25.96 16.31
CA LYS A 119 8.02 -27.37 16.40
C LYS A 119 6.85 -27.72 15.47
N PHE A 120 6.95 -27.24 14.23
CA PHE A 120 5.88 -27.37 13.26
C PHE A 120 5.74 -28.82 12.78
N GLU A 121 4.62 -29.45 13.10
CA GLU A 121 4.30 -30.84 12.70
C GLU A 121 3.40 -30.93 11.45
N GLY A 122 3.10 -29.78 10.82
CA GLY A 122 2.23 -29.70 9.64
C GLY A 122 2.88 -30.27 8.37
N LYS A 123 2.06 -30.79 7.46
CA LYS A 123 2.53 -31.38 6.19
C LYS A 123 2.84 -30.34 5.11
N PHE A 124 2.23 -29.16 5.18
CA PHE A 124 2.31 -28.18 4.12
C PHE A 124 3.13 -26.96 4.54
N HIS A 125 4.05 -26.57 3.71
CA HIS A 125 4.86 -25.35 3.90
C HIS A 125 4.00 -24.06 4.01
N ALA A 126 2.86 -24.03 3.30
CA ALA A 126 1.90 -22.93 3.39
C ALA A 126 1.33 -22.72 4.80
N ASP A 127 1.20 -23.78 5.60
CA ASP A 127 0.72 -23.66 6.98
C ASP A 127 1.80 -23.07 7.89
N LEU A 128 3.06 -23.40 7.67
CA LEU A 128 4.19 -22.79 8.37
C LEU A 128 4.31 -21.29 8.05
N LEU A 129 4.14 -20.92 6.78
CA LEU A 129 4.10 -19.53 6.35
C LEU A 129 2.94 -18.75 7.02
N LYS A 130 1.77 -19.39 7.15
CA LYS A 130 0.62 -18.81 7.84
C LYS A 130 0.89 -18.64 9.34
N GLU A 131 1.61 -19.58 9.95
CA GLU A 131 1.99 -19.49 11.37
C GLU A 131 2.97 -18.32 11.58
N PHE A 132 4.00 -18.21 10.74
CA PHE A 132 4.92 -17.07 10.78
C PHE A 132 4.18 -15.73 10.64
N ARG A 133 3.23 -15.62 9.71
CA ARG A 133 2.44 -14.39 9.49
C ARG A 133 1.59 -13.96 10.67
N LYS A 134 1.24 -14.84 11.59
CA LYS A 134 0.53 -14.45 12.83
C LYS A 134 1.43 -13.66 13.78
N ASN A 135 2.73 -13.91 13.70
CA ASN A 135 3.73 -13.28 14.56
C ASN A 135 4.43 -12.09 13.87
N PHE A 136 4.16 -11.88 12.58
CA PHE A 136 4.69 -10.79 11.78
C PHE A 136 3.61 -9.74 11.54
N ASN A 137 3.94 -8.46 11.77
CA ASN A 137 3.03 -7.35 11.52
C ASN A 137 3.77 -6.19 10.86
N VAL A 138 3.12 -5.58 9.89
CA VAL A 138 3.57 -4.33 9.26
C VAL A 138 2.44 -3.33 9.35
N GLU A 139 2.71 -2.18 9.93
CA GLU A 139 1.76 -1.08 10.03
C GLU A 139 2.30 0.12 9.27
N PHE A 140 1.44 0.75 8.50
CA PHE A 140 1.75 1.99 7.81
C PHE A 140 1.18 3.17 8.61
N ASN A 141 2.04 4.14 8.90
CA ASN A 141 1.70 5.30 9.73
C ASN A 141 1.27 6.49 8.85
N THR A 142 0.51 7.42 9.40
CA THR A 142 0.11 8.67 8.73
C THR A 142 1.27 9.59 8.36
N GLU A 143 2.48 9.29 8.83
CA GLU A 143 3.71 10.04 8.58
C GLU A 143 4.58 9.38 7.51
N ASP A 144 3.99 8.56 6.63
CA ASP A 144 4.66 7.81 5.56
C ASP A 144 5.77 6.84 6.04
N MET A 145 5.60 6.32 7.26
CA MET A 145 6.53 5.39 7.89
C MET A 145 5.93 3.99 8.01
N PHE A 146 6.77 2.98 7.85
CA PHE A 146 6.44 1.58 8.09
C PHE A 146 7.00 1.13 9.43
N SER A 147 6.15 0.61 10.30
CA SER A 147 6.55 -0.11 11.50
C SER A 147 6.49 -1.60 11.21
N VAL A 148 7.65 -2.24 11.15
CA VAL A 148 7.80 -3.68 10.93
C VAL A 148 8.08 -4.34 12.26
N SER A 149 7.27 -5.31 12.67
CA SER A 149 7.40 -5.98 13.97
C SER A 149 7.26 -7.50 13.86
N ILE A 150 8.02 -8.20 14.69
CA ILE A 150 7.96 -9.66 14.86
C ILE A 150 7.86 -9.98 16.34
N GLU A 151 6.95 -10.90 16.67
CA GLU A 151 6.80 -11.45 17.99
C GLU A 151 7.38 -12.88 18.03
N ASP A 152 8.27 -13.17 19.02
CA ASP A 152 8.87 -14.50 19.16
C ASP A 152 9.12 -14.83 20.65
N GLU A 153 9.33 -16.12 20.97
CA GLU A 153 9.71 -16.58 22.31
C GLU A 153 11.12 -16.10 22.70
N ASP A 154 12.01 -15.91 21.70
CA ASP A 154 13.37 -15.39 21.87
C ASP A 154 13.49 -13.95 21.34
N TYR A 155 13.69 -12.99 22.24
CA TYR A 155 13.82 -11.57 21.91
C TYR A 155 15.03 -11.26 21.00
N LYS A 156 16.13 -12.05 21.10
CA LYS A 156 17.30 -11.89 20.21
C LYS A 156 17.01 -12.39 18.82
N LEU A 157 16.27 -13.50 18.72
CA LEU A 157 15.85 -14.06 17.43
C LEU A 157 14.86 -13.11 16.74
N ALA A 158 13.89 -12.56 17.48
CA ALA A 158 12.96 -11.57 16.94
C ALA A 158 13.68 -10.36 16.32
N ALA A 159 14.65 -9.76 17.02
CA ALA A 159 15.43 -8.64 16.49
C ALA A 159 16.26 -9.01 15.26
N LYS A 160 16.86 -10.21 15.23
CA LYS A 160 17.61 -10.71 14.07
C LYS A 160 16.69 -10.94 12.86
N MET A 161 15.49 -11.51 13.06
CA MET A 161 14.52 -11.71 12.01
C MET A 161 14.06 -10.38 11.41
N VAL A 162 13.77 -9.36 12.23
CA VAL A 162 13.43 -8.01 11.74
C VAL A 162 14.60 -7.43 10.94
N SER A 163 15.84 -7.52 11.44
CA SER A 163 17.03 -7.04 10.72
C SER A 163 17.20 -7.72 9.37
N PHE A 164 16.97 -9.02 9.30
CA PHE A 164 17.05 -9.81 8.07
C PHE A 164 15.97 -9.39 7.07
N ILE A 165 14.72 -9.22 7.54
CA ILE A 165 13.63 -8.75 6.69
C ILE A 165 13.93 -7.38 6.11
N LEU A 166 14.45 -6.45 6.91
CA LEU A 166 14.84 -5.12 6.44
C LEU A 166 15.89 -5.20 5.35
N ALA A 167 16.94 -5.99 5.54
CA ALA A 167 18.00 -6.17 4.56
C ALA A 167 17.49 -6.78 3.25
N LYS A 168 16.58 -7.78 3.34
CA LYS A 168 15.97 -8.41 2.17
C LYS A 168 14.99 -7.49 1.46
N ALA A 169 14.17 -6.75 2.22
CA ALA A 169 13.24 -5.78 1.68
C ALA A 169 13.97 -4.63 0.97
N ASP A 170 15.06 -4.14 1.55
CA ASP A 170 15.93 -3.13 0.93
C ASP A 170 16.51 -3.63 -0.40
N SER A 171 17.07 -4.84 -0.41
CA SER A 171 17.57 -5.47 -1.65
C SER A 171 16.48 -5.66 -2.70
N ALA A 172 15.30 -6.11 -2.31
CA ALA A 172 14.17 -6.31 -3.21
C ALA A 172 13.63 -4.98 -3.76
N PHE A 173 13.55 -3.95 -2.92
CA PHE A 173 13.14 -2.60 -3.33
C PHE A 173 14.12 -1.99 -4.32
N ASN A 174 15.43 -2.11 -4.05
CA ASN A 174 16.47 -1.65 -4.97
C ASN A 174 16.44 -2.39 -6.31
N ALA A 175 16.23 -3.71 -6.31
CA ALA A 175 16.08 -4.49 -7.52
C ALA A 175 14.83 -4.06 -8.32
N PHE A 176 13.71 -3.82 -7.64
CA PHE A 176 12.47 -3.32 -8.25
C PHE A 176 12.69 -1.96 -8.91
N LYS A 177 13.27 -0.99 -8.20
CA LYS A 177 13.55 0.37 -8.72
C LYS A 177 14.54 0.34 -9.88
N THR A 178 15.60 -0.45 -9.77
CA THR A 178 16.60 -0.61 -10.86
C THR A 178 15.94 -1.22 -12.11
N SER A 179 15.09 -2.22 -11.94
CA SER A 179 14.36 -2.82 -13.06
C SER A 179 13.42 -1.81 -13.73
N GLN A 180 12.69 -1.02 -12.93
CA GLN A 180 11.79 0.02 -13.42
C GLN A 180 12.53 1.11 -14.21
N ALA A 181 13.64 1.62 -13.66
CA ALA A 181 14.46 2.62 -14.33
C ALA A 181 15.08 2.09 -15.63
N ARG A 182 15.55 0.84 -15.61
CA ARG A 182 16.10 0.17 -16.80
C ARG A 182 15.04 0.02 -17.90
N GLN A 183 13.84 -0.42 -17.57
CA GLN A 183 12.75 -0.54 -18.54
C GLN A 183 12.38 0.82 -19.14
N SER A 184 12.30 1.85 -18.29
CA SER A 184 12.05 3.22 -18.74
C SER A 184 13.15 3.71 -19.68
N ARG A 185 14.42 3.50 -19.34
CA ARG A 185 15.57 3.87 -20.19
C ARG A 185 15.53 3.15 -21.55
N GLU A 186 15.28 1.84 -21.55
CA GLU A 186 15.18 1.05 -22.79
C GLU A 186 14.03 1.53 -23.68
N TYR A 187 12.90 1.89 -23.09
CA TYR A 187 11.78 2.48 -23.81
C TYR A 187 12.16 3.81 -24.47
N PHE A 188 12.72 4.74 -23.70
CA PHE A 188 13.13 6.06 -24.24
C PHE A 188 14.23 5.91 -25.29
N GLN A 189 15.17 5.00 -25.11
CA GLN A 189 16.21 4.75 -26.11
C GLN A 189 15.62 4.24 -27.42
N SER A 190 14.71 3.27 -27.37
CA SER A 190 14.01 2.76 -28.56
C SER A 190 13.23 3.86 -29.27
N ARG A 191 12.61 4.78 -28.54
CA ARG A 191 11.90 5.94 -29.11
C ARG A 191 12.85 6.95 -29.73
N LEU A 192 14.00 7.20 -29.11
CA LEU A 192 15.08 8.03 -29.68
C LEU A 192 15.55 7.50 -31.02
N ASP A 193 15.90 6.20 -31.08
CA ASP A 193 16.39 5.57 -32.30
C ASP A 193 15.33 5.62 -33.43
N SER A 194 14.06 5.51 -33.06
CA SER A 194 12.95 5.65 -34.02
C SER A 194 12.79 7.08 -34.51
N CYS A 195 12.92 8.05 -33.60
CA CYS A 195 12.83 9.47 -33.93
C CYS A 195 13.99 9.90 -34.84
N GLU A 196 15.20 9.44 -34.56
CA GLU A 196 16.40 9.71 -35.37
C GLU A 196 16.23 9.19 -36.80
N ARG A 197 15.81 7.93 -36.96
CA ARG A 197 15.50 7.37 -38.29
C ARG A 197 14.45 8.13 -39.02
N ASN A 198 13.40 8.63 -38.34
CA ASN A 198 12.37 9.43 -38.94
C ASN A 198 12.93 10.79 -39.41
N ILE A 199 13.74 11.45 -38.57
CA ILE A 199 14.40 12.71 -38.96
C ILE A 199 15.26 12.51 -40.22
N ASP A 200 16.09 11.46 -40.24
CA ASP A 200 16.94 11.16 -41.40
C ASP A 200 16.13 10.94 -42.67
N SER A 201 15.02 10.21 -42.58
CA SER A 201 14.12 10.00 -43.69
C SER A 201 13.48 11.30 -44.19
N LEU A 202 12.96 12.09 -43.24
CA LEU A 202 12.32 13.39 -43.57
C LEU A 202 13.32 14.39 -44.16
N LEU A 203 14.56 14.42 -43.67
CA LEU A 203 15.63 15.27 -44.21
C LEU A 203 15.96 14.86 -45.65
N LYS A 204 16.10 13.58 -45.93
CA LYS A 204 16.34 13.09 -47.30
C LYS A 204 15.19 13.48 -48.26
N ASP A 205 13.97 13.26 -47.82
CA ASP A 205 12.76 13.61 -48.61
C ASP A 205 12.64 15.12 -48.81
N PHE A 206 13.05 15.92 -47.80
CA PHE A 206 13.04 17.37 -47.89
C PHE A 206 14.12 17.90 -48.80
N VAL A 207 15.36 17.40 -48.73
CA VAL A 207 16.45 17.76 -49.64
C VAL A 207 16.08 17.40 -51.10
N GLN A 208 15.50 16.20 -51.31
CA GLN A 208 15.06 15.80 -52.64
C GLN A 208 13.98 16.75 -53.17
N PHE A 209 13.01 17.13 -52.35
CA PHE A 209 11.97 18.10 -52.73
C PHE A 209 12.57 19.47 -53.07
N GLN A 210 13.55 19.95 -52.30
CA GLN A 210 14.26 21.21 -52.56
C GLN A 210 15.02 21.18 -53.90
N VAL A 211 15.70 20.07 -54.18
CA VAL A 211 16.44 19.89 -55.45
C VAL A 211 15.50 19.79 -56.64
N ASP A 212 14.46 19.00 -56.55
CA ASP A 212 13.50 18.75 -57.62
C ASP A 212 12.73 20.02 -58.00
N ASN A 213 12.48 20.89 -57.01
CA ASN A 213 11.67 22.08 -57.21
C ASN A 213 12.47 23.37 -57.21
N ASN A 214 13.80 23.34 -57.01
CA ASN A 214 14.68 24.50 -56.85
C ASN A 214 14.18 25.55 -55.85
N PHE A 215 13.69 25.07 -54.72
CA PHE A 215 12.97 25.87 -53.75
C PHE A 215 13.73 25.90 -52.40
N TYR A 216 14.51 26.97 -52.14
CA TYR A 216 15.52 26.98 -51.06
C TYR A 216 15.20 27.88 -49.86
N ASP A 217 14.30 28.89 -49.95
CA ASP A 217 14.01 29.81 -48.87
C ASP A 217 12.59 30.41 -48.91
N PRO A 218 11.71 30.09 -48.01
CA PRO A 218 10.46 30.79 -47.79
C PRO A 218 10.49 31.56 -46.45
N GLY A 219 11.23 32.60 -46.38
CA GLY A 219 11.19 33.74 -45.44
C GLY A 219 10.72 33.59 -43.99
N ILE A 220 11.30 34.46 -43.19
CA ILE A 220 11.29 34.61 -41.72
C ILE A 220 9.87 34.60 -41.08
N GLN A 221 8.82 34.89 -41.80
CA GLN A 221 7.42 34.94 -41.26
C GLN A 221 6.86 33.58 -40.79
N MET A 222 7.52 32.49 -41.13
CA MET A 222 7.08 31.16 -40.79
C MET A 222 7.69 30.55 -39.52
N GLU A 223 8.73 31.15 -38.99
CA GLU A 223 9.40 30.64 -37.84
C GLU A 223 8.48 30.56 -36.63
N SER A 224 7.62 31.54 -36.43
CA SER A 224 6.61 31.53 -35.34
C SER A 224 5.57 30.42 -35.49
N THR A 225 5.14 30.17 -36.74
CA THR A 225 4.17 29.11 -37.05
C THR A 225 4.78 27.72 -36.82
N ILE A 226 6.02 27.55 -37.24
CA ILE A 226 6.78 26.30 -37.06
C ILE A 226 7.05 26.04 -35.61
N LYS A 227 7.47 27.05 -34.84
CA LYS A 227 7.71 26.95 -33.42
C LYS A 227 6.45 26.51 -32.69
N TYR A 228 5.31 27.13 -32.93
CA TYR A 228 4.04 26.77 -32.33
C TYR A 228 3.61 25.34 -32.66
N LEU A 229 3.76 24.93 -33.96
CA LEU A 229 3.47 23.56 -34.39
C LEU A 229 4.39 22.53 -33.72
N SER A 230 5.67 22.86 -33.56
CA SER A 230 6.63 22.00 -32.85
C SER A 230 6.26 21.81 -31.37
N GLU A 231 5.84 22.88 -30.70
CA GLU A 231 5.38 22.85 -29.32
C GLU A 231 4.10 21.99 -29.17
N LEU A 232 3.15 22.15 -30.09
CA LEU A 232 1.92 21.31 -30.11
C LEU A 232 2.23 19.84 -30.35
N GLN A 233 3.17 19.54 -31.26
CA GLN A 233 3.56 18.15 -31.53
C GLN A 233 4.28 17.52 -30.33
N ALA A 234 5.20 18.25 -29.71
CA ALA A 234 5.87 17.79 -28.50
C ALA A 234 4.85 17.44 -27.40
N LYS A 235 3.85 18.32 -27.24
CA LYS A 235 2.79 18.12 -26.27
C LYS A 235 1.88 16.92 -26.61
N ARG A 236 1.65 16.65 -27.89
CA ARG A 236 0.91 15.46 -28.33
C ARG A 236 1.64 14.18 -28.00
N GLU A 237 2.95 14.13 -28.27
CA GLU A 237 3.76 12.96 -27.99
C GLU A 237 3.95 12.73 -26.48
N GLU A 238 4.12 13.80 -25.72
CA GLU A 238 4.11 13.73 -24.26
C GLU A 238 2.89 12.96 -23.76
N VAL A 239 1.71 13.43 -24.16
CA VAL A 239 0.45 12.80 -23.73
C VAL A 239 0.30 11.38 -24.30
N ALA A 240 0.82 11.09 -25.51
CA ALA A 240 0.81 9.74 -26.09
C ALA A 240 1.66 8.74 -25.30
N ILE A 241 2.84 9.17 -24.87
CA ILE A 241 3.73 8.37 -24.01
C ILE A 241 3.05 8.01 -22.69
N GLU A 242 2.42 9.00 -22.03
CA GLU A 242 1.70 8.75 -20.78
C GLU A 242 0.52 7.79 -20.99
N LEU A 243 -0.22 7.98 -22.06
CA LEU A 243 -1.34 7.13 -22.39
C LEU A 243 -0.89 5.68 -22.58
N ALA A 244 0.25 5.47 -23.26
CA ALA A 244 0.85 4.17 -23.46
C ALA A 244 1.32 3.53 -22.14
N TYR A 245 1.91 4.34 -21.27
CA TYR A 245 2.34 3.89 -19.94
C TYR A 245 1.15 3.49 -19.06
N GLU A 246 0.12 4.35 -18.95
CA GLU A 246 -1.05 4.07 -18.13
C GLU A 246 -1.83 2.85 -18.66
N LYS A 247 -1.87 2.67 -19.98
CA LYS A 247 -2.45 1.48 -20.61
C LYS A 247 -1.70 0.21 -20.20
N ALA A 248 -0.38 0.25 -20.18
CA ALA A 248 0.46 -0.89 -19.79
C ALA A 248 0.38 -1.20 -18.29
N ASP A 249 0.27 -0.16 -17.43
CA ASP A 249 0.27 -0.28 -15.98
C ASP A 249 -1.11 -0.66 -15.42
N ARG A 250 -2.19 0.02 -15.86
CA ARG A 250 -3.55 -0.05 -15.26
C ARG A 250 -4.67 -0.42 -16.22
N GLY A 251 -4.37 -0.57 -17.51
CA GLY A 251 -5.34 -0.89 -18.54
C GLY A 251 -6.17 0.31 -19.00
N GLU A 252 -7.03 0.06 -20.03
CA GLU A 252 -7.84 1.10 -20.69
C GLU A 252 -9.03 1.58 -19.86
N ASP A 253 -9.45 0.83 -18.83
CA ASP A 253 -10.61 1.14 -18.00
C ASP A 253 -10.28 2.14 -16.87
N SER A 254 -9.00 2.51 -16.68
CA SER A 254 -8.61 3.43 -15.64
C SER A 254 -9.19 4.83 -15.90
N LYS A 255 -9.62 5.51 -14.83
CA LYS A 255 -10.10 6.88 -14.89
C LYS A 255 -9.05 7.82 -15.49
N ARG A 256 -7.78 7.58 -15.14
CA ARG A 256 -6.63 8.35 -15.63
C ARG A 256 -6.37 8.12 -17.12
N TYR A 257 -6.49 6.88 -17.59
CA TYR A 257 -6.44 6.60 -19.03
C TYR A 257 -7.51 7.38 -19.80
N ASN A 258 -8.73 7.45 -19.29
CA ASN A 258 -9.82 8.19 -19.90
C ASN A 258 -9.57 9.71 -19.95
N GLU A 259 -8.97 10.28 -18.92
CA GLU A 259 -8.57 11.70 -18.88
C GLU A 259 -7.47 12.01 -19.91
N LEU A 260 -6.42 11.18 -19.93
CA LEU A 260 -5.31 11.30 -20.87
C LEU A 260 -5.78 11.14 -22.33
N SER A 261 -6.69 10.22 -22.59
CA SER A 261 -7.29 10.02 -23.91
C SER A 261 -8.06 11.25 -24.41
N LYS A 262 -8.81 11.92 -23.52
CA LYS A 262 -9.49 13.18 -23.86
C LYS A 262 -8.47 14.28 -24.18
N ARG A 263 -7.40 14.38 -23.40
CA ARG A 263 -6.32 15.37 -23.57
C ARG A 263 -5.57 15.14 -24.89
N TYR A 264 -5.21 13.90 -25.19
CA TYR A 264 -4.59 13.52 -26.45
C TYR A 264 -5.45 13.95 -27.67
N ARG A 265 -6.74 13.67 -27.64
CA ARG A 265 -7.68 14.07 -28.69
C ARG A 265 -7.75 15.59 -28.86
N GLY A 266 -7.74 16.35 -27.75
CA GLY A 266 -7.74 17.82 -27.76
C GLY A 266 -6.50 18.39 -28.45
N VAL A 267 -5.31 17.94 -28.06
CA VAL A 267 -4.02 18.39 -28.64
C VAL A 267 -3.90 17.99 -30.10
N ASN A 268 -4.30 16.75 -30.46
CA ASN A 268 -4.27 16.26 -31.82
C ASN A 268 -5.25 17.03 -32.72
N SER A 269 -6.39 17.44 -32.21
CA SER A 269 -7.35 18.31 -32.93
C SER A 269 -6.77 19.70 -33.17
N ALA A 270 -6.10 20.31 -32.14
CA ALA A 270 -5.44 21.60 -32.29
C ALA A 270 -4.32 21.56 -33.33
N LEU A 271 -3.47 20.52 -33.29
CA LEU A 271 -2.41 20.31 -34.29
C LEU A 271 -2.97 20.23 -35.71
N ASN A 272 -4.00 19.40 -35.93
CA ASN A 272 -4.62 19.21 -37.22
C ASN A 272 -5.31 20.47 -37.74
N SER A 273 -5.93 21.26 -36.88
CA SER A 273 -6.58 22.52 -37.25
C SER A 273 -5.56 23.57 -37.67
N THR A 274 -4.43 23.63 -37.00
CA THR A 274 -3.32 24.54 -37.34
C THR A 274 -2.69 24.16 -38.70
N LEU A 275 -2.39 22.88 -38.91
CA LEU A 275 -1.85 22.37 -40.18
C LEU A 275 -2.79 22.63 -41.35
N LYS A 276 -4.10 22.60 -41.13
CA LYS A 276 -5.12 22.89 -42.14
C LYS A 276 -5.39 24.39 -42.33
N GLY A 277 -4.66 25.27 -41.66
CA GLY A 277 -4.79 26.72 -41.78
C GLY A 277 -6.11 27.29 -41.27
N ARG A 278 -6.77 26.69 -40.29
CA ARG A 278 -8.06 27.12 -39.75
C ARG A 278 -7.99 28.17 -38.64
N HIS A 279 -6.77 28.58 -38.22
CA HIS A 279 -6.59 29.62 -37.23
C HIS A 279 -6.13 30.94 -37.83
N GLU A 280 -7.07 31.73 -38.34
CA GLU A 280 -6.79 33.05 -38.93
C GLU A 280 -6.42 34.14 -37.90
N ASN A 281 -6.65 33.93 -36.61
CA ASN A 281 -6.59 34.99 -35.59
C ASN A 281 -5.29 35.10 -34.78
N LEU A 282 -4.23 34.36 -35.10
CA LEU A 282 -3.00 34.34 -34.31
C LEU A 282 -1.78 34.99 -35.00
N GLY A 283 -1.96 35.84 -36.04
CA GLY A 283 -0.85 36.46 -36.76
C GLY A 283 0.00 35.45 -37.57
N MET A 284 -0.47 34.23 -37.70
CA MET A 284 0.16 33.15 -38.46
C MET A 284 -0.16 33.37 -39.93
N VAL A 285 0.86 33.28 -40.80
CA VAL A 285 0.69 33.38 -42.24
C VAL A 285 -0.21 32.27 -42.69
N THR A 286 -1.38 32.65 -43.23
CA THR A 286 -2.36 31.68 -43.73
C THR A 286 -1.80 30.97 -44.96
N LEU A 287 -1.60 29.66 -44.86
CA LEU A 287 -1.12 28.79 -45.93
C LEU A 287 -2.02 28.90 -47.22
N LYS A 288 -3.23 29.43 -47.10
CA LYS A 288 -4.20 29.63 -48.18
C LYS A 288 -3.75 30.59 -49.30
N LYS A 289 -2.80 31.47 -49.04
CA LYS A 289 -2.32 32.46 -50.03
C LYS A 289 -0.92 32.15 -50.60
N SER A 290 -0.29 31.05 -50.18
CA SER A 290 1.01 30.64 -50.66
C SER A 290 0.89 29.73 -51.87
N PRO A 291 1.81 29.76 -52.82
CA PRO A 291 1.93 28.77 -53.87
C PRO A 291 1.97 27.36 -53.27
N ALA A 292 1.40 26.36 -53.94
CA ALA A 292 1.33 24.98 -53.44
C ALA A 292 2.70 24.42 -53.01
N LEU A 293 3.76 24.85 -53.70
CA LEU A 293 5.17 24.49 -53.36
C LEU A 293 5.61 25.06 -52.01
N ALA A 294 5.24 26.30 -51.71
CA ALA A 294 5.60 26.92 -50.42
C ALA A 294 4.86 26.22 -49.29
N ALA A 295 3.60 25.83 -49.50
CA ALA A 295 2.84 25.08 -48.54
C ALA A 295 3.45 23.68 -48.28
N GLU A 296 3.90 23.00 -49.33
CA GLU A 296 4.54 21.69 -49.21
C GLU A 296 5.93 21.78 -48.53
N TYR A 297 6.73 22.79 -48.91
CA TYR A 297 8.00 23.08 -48.24
C TYR A 297 7.81 23.26 -46.75
N MET A 298 6.89 24.13 -46.37
CA MET A 298 6.58 24.40 -44.99
C MET A 298 6.10 23.20 -44.19
N ARG A 299 5.27 22.41 -44.83
CA ARG A 299 4.79 21.17 -44.21
C ARG A 299 5.96 20.25 -43.87
N ARG A 300 6.89 20.04 -44.82
CA ARG A 300 8.06 19.20 -44.66
C ARG A 300 9.02 19.76 -43.62
N GLU A 301 9.32 21.06 -43.69
CA GLU A 301 10.17 21.74 -42.73
C GLU A 301 9.56 21.70 -41.32
N THR A 302 8.24 21.93 -41.21
CA THR A 302 7.55 21.83 -39.92
C THR A 302 7.61 20.42 -39.38
N GLU A 303 7.45 19.41 -40.17
CA GLU A 303 7.50 18.01 -39.75
C GLU A 303 8.89 17.65 -39.25
N ILE A 304 9.97 18.12 -39.90
CA ILE A 304 11.35 17.96 -39.46
C ILE A 304 11.54 18.65 -38.09
N ARG A 305 11.17 19.93 -37.96
CA ARG A 305 11.33 20.69 -36.70
C ARG A 305 10.51 20.09 -35.56
N VAL A 306 9.35 19.55 -35.84
CA VAL A 306 8.54 18.82 -34.89
C VAL A 306 9.29 17.58 -34.41
N GLN A 307 9.87 16.80 -35.31
CA GLN A 307 10.66 15.62 -34.96
C GLN A 307 11.93 15.98 -34.20
N GLU A 308 12.59 17.07 -34.57
CA GLU A 308 13.77 17.59 -33.84
C GLU A 308 13.41 18.03 -32.41
N ALA A 309 12.27 18.72 -32.24
CA ALA A 309 11.80 19.11 -30.92
C ALA A 309 11.48 17.89 -30.04
N MET A 310 10.82 16.88 -30.65
CA MET A 310 10.54 15.61 -30.00
C MET A 310 11.84 14.85 -29.65
N TYR A 311 12.83 14.82 -30.54
CA TYR A 311 14.12 14.21 -30.30
C TYR A 311 14.83 14.87 -29.08
N LYS A 312 14.83 16.20 -29.02
CA LYS A 312 15.41 16.92 -27.86
C LYS A 312 14.71 16.55 -26.55
N LEU A 313 13.39 16.49 -26.56
CA LEU A 313 12.61 16.09 -25.40
C LEU A 313 12.93 14.63 -24.97
N LEU A 314 12.88 13.70 -25.92
CA LEU A 314 13.18 12.30 -25.67
C LEU A 314 14.62 12.09 -25.15
N ARG A 315 15.58 12.83 -25.71
CA ARG A 315 16.97 12.80 -25.26
C ARG A 315 17.10 13.28 -23.83
N GLN A 316 16.44 14.38 -23.48
CA GLN A 316 16.45 14.89 -22.11
C GLN A 316 15.85 13.85 -21.15
N GLN A 317 14.75 13.20 -21.53
CA GLN A 317 14.14 12.15 -20.72
C GLN A 317 15.03 10.91 -20.59
N SER A 318 15.67 10.49 -21.69
CA SER A 318 16.59 9.35 -21.67
C SER A 318 17.80 9.60 -20.74
N GLU A 319 18.39 10.80 -20.80
CA GLU A 319 19.51 11.16 -19.91
C GLU A 319 19.06 11.24 -18.44
N GLN A 320 17.85 11.70 -18.20
CA GLN A 320 17.28 11.72 -16.87
C GLN A 320 17.08 10.30 -16.30
N MET A 321 16.50 9.39 -17.08
CA MET A 321 16.37 7.98 -16.67
C MET A 321 17.73 7.33 -16.44
N ARG A 322 18.73 7.67 -17.23
CA ARG A 322 20.10 7.20 -17.04
C ARG A 322 20.70 7.70 -15.73
N MET A 323 20.44 8.96 -15.37
CA MET A 323 20.89 9.52 -14.09
C MET A 323 20.14 8.86 -12.92
N GLU A 324 18.86 8.56 -13.06
CA GLU A 324 18.08 7.84 -12.04
C GLU A 324 18.61 6.41 -11.88
N GLU A 325 18.83 5.67 -12.95
CA GLU A 325 19.45 4.34 -12.90
C GLU A 325 20.82 4.39 -12.19
N ALA A 326 21.62 5.42 -12.44
CA ALA A 326 22.92 5.59 -11.79
C ALA A 326 22.84 6.03 -10.32
N LYS A 327 21.79 6.75 -9.92
CA LYS A 327 21.54 7.17 -8.53
C LYS A 327 20.99 6.08 -7.64
N MET A 328 20.57 4.95 -8.18
CA MET A 328 19.86 3.90 -7.47
C MET A 328 20.69 3.10 -6.48
N LEU A 329 21.36 3.81 -5.58
CA LEU A 329 21.80 3.31 -4.28
C LEU A 329 20.91 3.90 -3.15
N THR A 330 19.65 4.23 -3.47
CA THR A 330 18.70 4.77 -2.48
C THR A 330 18.09 3.63 -1.70
N ASN A 331 18.72 3.29 -0.60
CA ASN A 331 18.26 2.29 0.34
C ASN A 331 17.02 2.81 1.10
N LEU A 332 16.22 1.89 1.61
CA LEU A 332 15.19 2.21 2.59
C LEU A 332 15.84 2.91 3.79
N HIS A 333 15.31 4.06 4.20
CA HIS A 333 15.83 4.75 5.37
C HIS A 333 15.32 4.09 6.65
N ILE A 334 16.23 3.46 7.37
CA ILE A 334 15.94 2.90 8.69
C ILE A 334 16.04 4.04 9.71
N LEU A 335 14.88 4.50 10.20
CA LEU A 335 14.80 5.55 11.22
C LEU A 335 15.09 5.00 12.60
N GLU A 336 14.51 3.84 12.91
CA GLU A 336 14.76 3.13 14.15
C GLU A 336 15.17 1.69 13.80
N PRO A 337 16.43 1.32 14.10
CA PRO A 337 16.89 -0.05 13.88
C PRO A 337 16.21 -1.01 14.89
N PRO A 338 16.04 -2.28 14.53
CA PRO A 338 15.48 -3.27 15.45
C PRO A 338 16.39 -3.47 16.65
N TRP A 339 15.82 -3.41 17.84
CA TRP A 339 16.54 -3.59 19.09
C TRP A 339 16.07 -4.82 19.86
N GLU A 340 16.95 -5.40 20.67
CA GLU A 340 16.66 -6.56 21.49
C GLU A 340 15.82 -6.14 22.70
N ASN A 341 14.48 -6.18 22.54
CA ASN A 341 13.56 -5.79 23.62
C ASN A 341 13.30 -6.97 24.56
N ASP A 342 13.85 -6.91 25.76
CA ASP A 342 13.68 -7.90 26.82
C ASP A 342 12.32 -7.83 27.54
N LYS A 343 11.51 -6.80 27.24
CA LYS A 343 10.17 -6.64 27.80
C LYS A 343 9.16 -7.47 27.03
N LYS A 344 8.49 -8.40 27.75
CA LYS A 344 7.44 -9.24 27.20
C LYS A 344 6.21 -8.42 26.74
N VAL A 345 5.72 -8.73 25.55
CA VAL A 345 4.51 -8.15 24.96
C VAL A 345 3.28 -8.96 25.34
N ARG A 346 3.38 -10.28 25.34
CA ARG A 346 2.32 -11.24 25.66
C ARG A 346 2.80 -12.33 26.63
N PRO A 347 1.90 -12.95 27.41
CA PRO A 347 0.52 -12.55 27.68
C PRO A 347 0.45 -11.34 28.62
N ARG A 348 -0.58 -10.52 28.47
CA ARG A 348 -0.89 -9.44 29.42
C ARG A 348 -1.52 -10.05 30.67
N ARG A 349 -0.68 -10.61 31.54
CA ARG A 349 -1.08 -11.43 32.72
C ARG A 349 -2.16 -10.78 33.57
N GLY A 350 -2.04 -9.47 33.84
CA GLY A 350 -3.01 -8.72 34.62
C GLY A 350 -4.41 -8.70 34.01
N ILE A 351 -4.51 -8.54 32.69
CA ILE A 351 -5.82 -8.51 31.99
C ILE A 351 -6.50 -9.88 32.05
N ILE A 352 -5.74 -10.96 31.85
CA ILE A 352 -6.27 -12.33 31.90
C ILE A 352 -6.79 -12.62 33.30
N LEU A 353 -6.03 -12.29 34.35
CA LEU A 353 -6.46 -12.50 35.74
C LEU A 353 -7.68 -11.65 36.08
N MET A 354 -7.71 -10.38 35.71
CA MET A 354 -8.86 -9.49 35.95
C MET A 354 -10.12 -10.04 35.28
N PHE A 355 -10.02 -10.48 34.04
CA PHE A 355 -11.14 -11.07 33.30
C PHE A 355 -11.61 -12.38 33.94
N THR A 356 -10.69 -13.23 34.40
CA THR A 356 -11.03 -14.49 35.08
C THR A 356 -11.75 -14.23 36.39
N VAL A 357 -11.28 -13.27 37.20
CA VAL A 357 -11.96 -12.86 38.45
C VAL A 357 -13.36 -12.35 38.15
N PHE A 358 -13.52 -11.50 37.14
CA PHE A 358 -14.83 -10.95 36.77
C PHE A 358 -15.81 -12.03 36.34
N VAL A 359 -15.41 -12.93 35.45
CA VAL A 359 -16.26 -14.03 34.99
C VAL A 359 -16.59 -15.01 36.13
N SER A 360 -15.62 -15.34 36.98
CA SER A 360 -15.81 -16.20 38.14
C SER A 360 -16.77 -15.59 39.17
N PHE A 361 -16.69 -14.27 39.36
CA PHE A 361 -17.60 -13.53 40.24
C PHE A 361 -19.04 -13.54 39.71
N LEU A 362 -19.23 -13.32 38.40
CA LEU A 362 -20.56 -13.42 37.78
C LEU A 362 -21.14 -14.83 37.93
N LEU A 363 -20.33 -15.86 37.68
CA LEU A 363 -20.74 -17.25 37.86
C LEU A 363 -21.10 -17.58 39.33
N ALA A 364 -20.29 -17.10 40.28
CA ALA A 364 -20.54 -17.28 41.70
C ALA A 364 -21.87 -16.64 42.14
N THR A 365 -22.12 -15.39 41.65
CA THR A 365 -23.35 -14.67 41.94
C THR A 365 -24.57 -15.38 41.37
N LEU A 366 -24.45 -15.87 40.12
CA LEU A 366 -25.55 -16.60 39.48
C LEU A 366 -25.85 -17.90 40.20
N LEU A 367 -24.84 -18.68 40.57
CA LEU A 367 -25.00 -19.93 41.30
C LEU A 367 -25.56 -19.72 42.73
N ALA A 368 -25.06 -18.70 43.46
CA ALA A 368 -25.61 -18.38 44.78
C ALA A 368 -27.08 -18.02 44.75
N ASN A 369 -27.49 -17.24 43.75
CA ASN A 369 -28.90 -16.87 43.59
C ASN A 369 -29.75 -18.04 43.11
N LEU A 370 -29.23 -18.91 42.26
CA LEU A 370 -29.90 -20.13 41.84
C LEU A 370 -30.16 -21.06 43.01
N ILE A 371 -29.14 -21.26 43.86
CA ILE A 371 -29.26 -22.10 45.08
C ILE A 371 -30.31 -21.53 46.04
N GLU A 372 -30.27 -20.21 46.28
CA GLU A 372 -31.24 -19.59 47.19
C GLU A 372 -32.67 -19.60 46.60
N PHE A 373 -32.80 -19.39 45.29
CA PHE A 373 -34.09 -19.53 44.59
C PHE A 373 -34.65 -20.91 44.77
N MET A 374 -33.84 -21.94 44.53
CA MET A 374 -34.28 -23.34 44.69
C MET A 374 -34.59 -23.70 46.15
N ARG A 375 -33.88 -23.11 47.12
CA ARG A 375 -34.14 -23.28 48.53
C ARG A 375 -35.52 -22.72 48.92
N VAL A 376 -35.83 -21.51 48.49
CA VAL A 376 -37.11 -20.85 48.74
C VAL A 376 -38.25 -21.62 48.07
N GLU A 377 -38.03 -22.11 46.85
CA GLU A 377 -39.01 -22.89 46.12
C GLU A 377 -39.27 -24.27 46.75
N LYS A 378 -38.26 -24.86 47.33
CA LYS A 378 -38.32 -26.11 48.10
C LYS A 378 -39.13 -25.94 49.39
N GLU A 379 -38.98 -24.81 50.08
CA GLU A 379 -39.79 -24.45 51.26
C GLU A 379 -41.25 -24.24 50.94
N LYS A 380 -41.56 -23.77 49.70
CA LYS A 380 -42.92 -23.60 49.19
C LYS A 380 -43.59 -24.88 48.68
N LYS A 381 -42.90 -26.05 48.73
CA LYS A 381 -43.38 -27.36 48.22
C LYS A 381 -43.89 -27.30 46.76
N SER A 382 -43.28 -26.49 45.91
CA SER A 382 -43.66 -26.35 44.51
C SER A 382 -43.13 -27.53 43.67
N GLY A 383 -43.82 -27.81 42.50
CA GLY A 383 -43.46 -28.90 41.59
C GLY A 383 -42.05 -28.78 41.02
N ALA A 384 -41.52 -27.56 40.88
CA ALA A 384 -40.17 -27.30 40.41
C ALA A 384 -39.07 -27.83 41.38
N ALA A 385 -39.36 -27.92 42.66
CA ALA A 385 -38.46 -28.51 43.64
C ALA A 385 -38.27 -30.03 43.47
N ALA A 386 -39.32 -30.73 43.05
CA ALA A 386 -39.28 -32.16 42.78
C ALA A 386 -38.46 -32.51 41.53
N GLU A 387 -38.59 -31.71 40.47
CA GLU A 387 -37.76 -31.83 39.22
C GLU A 387 -36.29 -31.54 39.47
N TRP A 388 -35.99 -30.56 40.34
CA TRP A 388 -34.61 -30.25 40.72
C TRP A 388 -33.94 -31.35 41.53
N ASP A 389 -34.64 -31.93 42.51
CA ASP A 389 -34.13 -33.07 43.26
C ASP A 389 -33.91 -34.30 42.36
N PHE A 390 -34.74 -34.49 41.34
CA PHE A 390 -34.54 -35.51 40.33
C PHE A 390 -33.28 -35.24 39.48
N PHE A 391 -33.09 -34.00 39.05
CA PHE A 391 -31.92 -33.58 38.28
C PHE A 391 -30.63 -33.75 39.07
N VAL A 392 -30.58 -33.29 40.30
CA VAL A 392 -29.43 -33.43 41.21
C VAL A 392 -29.09 -34.89 41.50
N LYS A 393 -30.12 -35.74 41.75
CA LYS A 393 -29.92 -37.18 41.90
C LYS A 393 -29.33 -37.82 40.65
N LYS A 394 -29.76 -37.42 39.47
CA LYS A 394 -29.25 -37.94 38.20
C LYS A 394 -27.81 -37.52 37.94
N LEU A 395 -27.45 -36.28 38.27
CA LEU A 395 -26.06 -35.76 38.20
C LEU A 395 -25.11 -36.45 39.18
N THR A 396 -25.57 -36.76 40.41
CA THR A 396 -24.77 -37.48 41.42
C THR A 396 -24.64 -38.97 41.12
N PHE A 397 -25.60 -39.55 40.42
CA PHE A 397 -25.55 -40.96 39.96
C PHE A 397 -24.52 -41.19 38.87
N TRP A 398 -24.20 -40.18 38.06
CA TRP A 398 -23.17 -40.24 36.99
C TRP A 398 -21.72 -40.08 37.51
N ARG A 399 -21.56 -39.89 38.83
CA ARG A 399 -20.27 -39.71 39.53
C ARG A 399 -19.82 -40.96 40.32
N ARG A 400 -20.51 -42.12 40.15
CA ARG A 400 -20.10 -43.42 40.67
C ARG A 400 -19.70 -44.35 39.52
#